data_35381567cf6363e6e9b052239dbbccf2
#
_entry.id   35381567cf6363e6e9b052239dbbccf2
#
_cell.length_a   1.000
_cell.length_b   1.000
_cell.length_c   1.000
_cell.angle_alpha   90.00
_cell.angle_beta   90.00
_cell.angle_gamma   90.00
#
_symmetry.space_group_name_H-M   'P 1'
#
loop_
_entity.id
_entity.type
_entity.pdbx_description
1 polymer ?
#
loop_
_entity_poly.entity_id
_entity_poly.type
_entity_poly.pdbx_seq_one_letter_code
_entity_poly.pdbx_strand_id
1 'polypeptide(L)'
;MRCWPTFILLLCGTSPASPAENPLNFSKHPLNKTPSGFRAAGGDASEWRVIEAKVPSTLDPSALVKRHCLRHSGGSDNSARYPSLMCLGRDYENLVLKTSFRIDGGKGIQAAGAFFRGQKDNSYILFAIIPSKKRMYLTYCEKGIPVGGENSEIKIPKDGWFHLELTCQNNQISGRLNGGAFPAISLNDMPQGKVGFWARGDTDCLFAMSSADLPLSFAQSMLNEVVRANEYVLRMELSAIRKGKNEPEIVAATNPKQAGNPAHPNCRDTIKSGAVVYSPDSEAIEVVMPVKNVEGEIMAAARMFLKPGTITTKTKHRARASAVAIELGKKIQTHTKLFR
;
A
#
# COMPACT_ATOMS: atom_id res chain seq x y z
N MET A 1 17.09 -63.37 -2.23
CA MET A 1 17.45 -61.95 -2.39
C MET A 1 16.17 -61.16 -2.59
N ARG A 2 15.71 -60.38 -1.60
CA ARG A 2 14.53 -59.56 -1.67
C ARG A 2 14.99 -58.10 -1.82
N CYS A 3 14.73 -57.47 -2.99
CA CYS A 3 14.97 -56.03 -3.21
C CYS A 3 13.82 -55.25 -2.58
N TRP A 4 14.13 -54.33 -1.70
CA TRP A 4 13.22 -53.29 -1.22
C TRP A 4 13.28 -52.08 -2.14
N PRO A 5 12.16 -51.45 -2.51
CA PRO A 5 12.17 -50.23 -3.25
C PRO A 5 12.44 -49.05 -2.29
N THR A 6 13.46 -48.27 -2.59
CA THR A 6 13.78 -47.01 -1.91
C THR A 6 12.77 -45.96 -2.34
N PHE A 7 11.89 -45.54 -1.44
CA PHE A 7 11.01 -44.40 -1.65
C PHE A 7 11.82 -43.12 -1.46
N ILE A 8 12.06 -42.38 -2.55
CA ILE A 8 12.59 -41.00 -2.50
C ILE A 8 11.41 -40.08 -2.22
N LEU A 9 11.34 -39.54 -0.99
CA LEU A 9 10.42 -38.48 -0.62
C LEU A 9 10.92 -37.17 -1.25
N LEU A 10 10.30 -36.73 -2.35
CA LEU A 10 10.48 -35.37 -2.86
C LEU A 10 9.81 -34.39 -1.88
N LEU A 11 10.58 -33.77 -1.02
CA LEU A 11 10.17 -32.60 -0.26
C LEU A 11 10.01 -31.43 -1.23
N CYS A 12 8.79 -31.19 -1.70
CA CYS A 12 8.44 -29.91 -2.31
C CYS A 12 8.55 -28.82 -1.26
N GLY A 13 9.73 -28.22 -1.14
CA GLY A 13 9.94 -27.02 -0.37
C GLY A 13 9.15 -25.89 -1.00
N THR A 14 8.03 -25.51 -0.39
CA THR A 14 7.37 -24.23 -0.69
C THR A 14 8.30 -23.13 -0.18
N SER A 15 9.08 -22.55 -1.08
CA SER A 15 9.84 -21.33 -0.78
C SER A 15 8.87 -20.29 -0.25
N PRO A 16 9.18 -19.61 0.89
CA PRO A 16 8.35 -18.53 1.37
C PRO A 16 8.27 -17.48 0.27
N ALA A 17 7.05 -17.07 -0.09
CA ALA A 17 6.82 -16.04 -1.09
C ALA A 17 7.63 -14.80 -0.69
N SER A 18 8.57 -14.42 -1.54
CA SER A 18 9.32 -13.17 -1.40
C SER A 18 8.31 -12.01 -1.29
N PRO A 19 8.57 -10.98 -0.46
CA PRO A 19 7.69 -9.82 -0.41
C PRO A 19 7.46 -9.34 -1.83
N ALA A 20 6.19 -9.13 -2.19
CA ALA A 20 5.85 -8.66 -3.53
C ALA A 20 6.69 -7.42 -3.83
N GLU A 21 7.57 -7.55 -4.81
CA GLU A 21 8.49 -6.48 -5.19
C GLU A 21 7.66 -5.29 -5.69
N ASN A 22 8.02 -4.06 -5.28
CA ASN A 22 7.35 -2.87 -5.77
C ASN A 22 7.53 -2.77 -7.30
N PRO A 23 6.47 -2.95 -8.10
CA PRO A 23 6.58 -3.01 -9.55
C PRO A 23 6.95 -1.67 -10.19
N LEU A 24 6.86 -0.58 -9.42
CA LEU A 24 7.19 0.78 -9.87
C LEU A 24 8.58 1.23 -9.40
N ASN A 25 9.42 0.32 -8.93
CA ASN A 25 10.79 0.61 -8.54
C ASN A 25 11.73 0.51 -9.75
N PHE A 26 12.21 1.65 -10.23
CA PHE A 26 13.08 1.72 -11.41
C PHE A 26 14.55 1.39 -11.13
N SER A 27 14.99 1.21 -9.87
CA SER A 27 16.39 0.99 -9.52
C SER A 27 17.02 -0.26 -10.17
N LYS A 28 16.21 -1.24 -10.55
CA LYS A 28 16.65 -2.50 -11.16
C LYS A 28 16.57 -2.51 -12.69
N HIS A 29 16.05 -1.43 -13.28
CA HIS A 29 15.92 -1.36 -14.73
C HIS A 29 17.16 -0.72 -15.38
N PRO A 30 17.58 -1.18 -16.57
CA PRO A 30 18.72 -0.63 -17.27
C PRO A 30 18.44 0.81 -17.71
N LEU A 31 19.48 1.66 -17.64
CA LEU A 31 19.41 3.04 -18.09
C LEU A 31 19.19 3.13 -19.60
N ASN A 32 18.55 4.22 -20.03
CA ASN A 32 18.24 4.59 -21.41
C ASN A 32 17.37 3.56 -22.16
N LYS A 33 16.65 2.72 -21.45
CA LYS A 33 15.70 1.75 -22.00
C LYS A 33 14.32 1.91 -21.39
N THR A 34 13.29 1.55 -22.12
CA THR A 34 11.94 1.34 -21.57
C THR A 34 12.00 0.26 -20.48
N PRO A 35 11.42 0.47 -19.30
CA PRO A 35 11.47 -0.52 -18.23
C PRO A 35 10.74 -1.81 -18.64
N SER A 36 11.32 -2.97 -18.33
CA SER A 36 10.67 -4.27 -18.52
C SER A 36 9.44 -4.39 -17.63
N GLY A 37 8.44 -5.15 -18.04
CA GLY A 37 7.19 -5.30 -17.32
C GLY A 37 6.23 -4.10 -17.48
N PHE A 38 6.48 -3.25 -18.46
CA PHE A 38 5.58 -2.15 -18.85
C PHE A 38 5.19 -2.27 -20.33
N ARG A 39 4.03 -1.71 -20.67
CA ARG A 39 3.61 -1.52 -22.07
C ARG A 39 3.05 -0.13 -22.27
N ALA A 40 3.14 0.40 -23.49
CA ALA A 40 2.39 1.59 -23.84
C ALA A 40 0.89 1.29 -23.80
N ALA A 41 0.13 2.14 -23.11
CA ALA A 41 -1.32 2.18 -23.17
C ALA A 41 -1.80 3.30 -24.11
N GLY A 42 -0.93 4.28 -24.40
CA GLY A 42 -1.07 5.32 -25.40
C GLY A 42 0.30 5.81 -25.82
N GLY A 43 0.46 6.25 -27.06
CA GLY A 43 1.76 6.67 -27.62
C GLY A 43 2.71 5.51 -27.88
N ASP A 44 4.02 5.81 -27.91
CA ASP A 44 5.08 4.85 -28.14
C ASP A 44 5.83 4.56 -26.83
N ALA A 45 6.08 3.29 -26.53
CA ALA A 45 6.83 2.87 -25.36
C ALA A 45 8.29 3.40 -25.37
N SER A 46 8.87 3.66 -26.53
CA SER A 46 10.23 4.21 -26.67
C SER A 46 10.36 5.67 -26.20
N GLU A 47 9.25 6.39 -26.05
CA GLU A 47 9.20 7.74 -25.46
C GLU A 47 9.46 7.70 -23.93
N TRP A 48 9.38 6.50 -23.33
CA TRP A 48 9.55 6.25 -21.89
C TRP A 48 10.86 5.52 -21.64
N ARG A 49 11.76 6.13 -20.87
CA ARG A 49 13.08 5.56 -20.58
C ARG A 49 13.45 5.74 -19.12
N VAL A 50 14.18 4.76 -18.58
CA VAL A 50 14.79 4.89 -17.25
C VAL A 50 16.07 5.73 -17.41
N ILE A 51 16.20 6.78 -16.61
CA ILE A 51 17.40 7.61 -16.56
C ILE A 51 17.90 7.79 -15.13
N GLU A 52 19.15 8.18 -14.92
CA GLU A 52 19.64 8.68 -13.64
C GLU A 52 19.34 10.18 -13.54
N ALA A 53 18.69 10.59 -12.46
CA ALA A 53 18.40 11.99 -12.20
C ALA A 53 18.56 12.32 -10.71
N LYS A 54 18.78 13.61 -10.41
CA LYS A 54 18.72 14.15 -9.04
C LYS A 54 17.26 14.35 -8.63
N VAL A 55 16.87 13.72 -7.55
CA VAL A 55 15.49 13.75 -7.01
C VAL A 55 15.52 14.06 -5.52
N PRO A 56 14.43 14.58 -4.93
CA PRO A 56 14.33 14.77 -3.49
C PRO A 56 14.62 13.48 -2.72
N SER A 57 15.30 13.59 -1.60
CA SER A 57 15.54 12.45 -0.71
C SER A 57 14.25 12.11 0.05
N THR A 58 14.04 10.82 0.33
CA THR A 58 12.95 10.36 1.20
C THR A 58 13.20 10.66 2.68
N LEU A 59 14.45 10.88 3.07
CA LEU A 59 14.85 11.17 4.45
C LEU A 59 14.93 12.67 4.71
N ASP A 60 15.35 13.44 3.72
CA ASP A 60 15.45 14.89 3.77
C ASP A 60 14.99 15.45 2.42
N PRO A 61 13.76 15.97 2.32
CA PRO A 61 13.22 16.52 1.07
C PRO A 61 14.01 17.71 0.51
N SER A 62 14.84 18.37 1.32
CA SER A 62 15.71 19.48 0.87
C SER A 62 16.98 18.97 0.18
N ALA A 63 17.38 17.73 0.41
CA ALA A 63 18.54 17.10 -0.19
C ALA A 63 18.16 16.40 -1.51
N LEU A 64 19.01 16.56 -2.52
CA LEU A 64 18.87 15.85 -3.79
C LEU A 64 19.81 14.65 -3.84
N VAL A 65 19.28 13.50 -4.20
CA VAL A 65 20.03 12.26 -4.37
C VAL A 65 19.87 11.73 -5.79
N LYS A 66 20.90 11.07 -6.32
CA LYS A 66 20.85 10.39 -7.62
C LYS A 66 20.03 9.10 -7.52
N ARG A 67 19.06 8.95 -8.40
CA ARG A 67 18.20 7.74 -8.48
C ARG A 67 17.84 7.44 -9.92
N HIS A 68 17.50 6.17 -10.18
CA HIS A 68 16.84 5.79 -11.41
C HIS A 68 15.40 6.30 -11.41
N CYS A 69 15.04 7.01 -12.44
CA CYS A 69 13.73 7.64 -12.63
C CYS A 69 13.17 7.25 -13.99
N LEU A 70 11.87 7.18 -14.11
CA LEU A 70 11.22 7.08 -15.41
C LEU A 70 11.10 8.48 -16.00
N ARG A 71 11.60 8.68 -17.23
CA ARG A 71 11.41 9.91 -18.01
C ARG A 71 10.48 9.62 -19.17
N HIS A 72 9.52 10.50 -19.39
CA HIS A 72 8.87 10.67 -20.67
C HIS A 72 9.54 11.85 -21.36
N SER A 73 10.01 11.64 -22.58
CA SER A 73 10.51 12.71 -23.44
C SER A 73 9.61 12.76 -24.67
N GLY A 74 8.78 13.77 -24.73
CA GLY A 74 7.79 13.93 -25.80
C GLY A 74 8.44 13.96 -27.18
N GLY A 75 7.88 13.20 -28.09
CA GLY A 75 8.35 13.10 -29.48
C GLY A 75 7.48 13.87 -30.50
N SER A 76 6.35 14.46 -30.08
CA SER A 76 5.38 15.05 -30.99
C SER A 76 4.69 16.27 -30.41
N ASP A 77 4.65 17.34 -31.18
CA ASP A 77 3.95 18.60 -30.85
C ASP A 77 2.41 18.45 -30.81
N ASN A 78 1.88 17.26 -31.07
CA ASN A 78 0.43 17.01 -31.06
C ASN A 78 -0.10 16.98 -29.63
N SER A 79 -0.69 18.07 -29.20
CA SER A 79 -1.29 18.25 -27.87
C SER A 79 -2.52 17.35 -27.61
N ALA A 80 -3.04 16.69 -28.63
CA ALA A 80 -4.14 15.73 -28.52
C ALA A 80 -3.65 14.29 -28.26
N ARG A 81 -2.34 14.06 -28.17
CA ARG A 81 -1.77 12.76 -27.76
C ARG A 81 -1.75 12.65 -26.25
N TYR A 82 -1.92 11.42 -25.79
CA TYR A 82 -1.92 11.07 -24.37
C TYR A 82 -1.01 9.86 -24.13
N PRO A 83 0.33 10.05 -24.28
CA PRO A 83 1.27 8.97 -24.01
C PRO A 83 1.12 8.45 -22.59
N SER A 84 1.01 7.14 -22.48
CA SER A 84 0.81 6.47 -21.19
C SER A 84 1.52 5.13 -21.15
N LEU A 85 2.12 4.82 -20.01
CA LEU A 85 2.91 3.62 -19.78
C LEU A 85 2.28 2.81 -18.63
N MET A 86 1.75 1.64 -18.94
CA MET A 86 1.05 0.75 -18.03
C MET A 86 1.99 -0.31 -17.47
N CYS A 87 2.03 -0.46 -16.15
CA CYS A 87 2.71 -1.55 -15.47
C CYS A 87 1.93 -2.85 -15.64
N LEU A 88 2.56 -3.91 -16.12
CA LEU A 88 1.95 -5.23 -16.36
C LEU A 88 1.87 -6.11 -15.11
N GLY A 89 2.28 -5.62 -13.95
CA GLY A 89 2.14 -6.29 -12.67
C GLY A 89 0.71 -6.72 -12.36
N ARG A 90 0.40 -6.92 -11.08
CA ARG A 90 -0.96 -7.32 -10.65
C ARG A 90 -2.02 -6.25 -10.94
N ASP A 91 -3.29 -6.66 -10.90
CA ASP A 91 -4.42 -5.74 -10.86
C ASP A 91 -4.69 -5.28 -9.41
N TYR A 92 -5.18 -4.06 -9.28
CA TYR A 92 -5.53 -3.44 -8.00
C TYR A 92 -7.02 -3.07 -7.99
N GLU A 93 -7.75 -3.60 -7.03
CA GLU A 93 -9.07 -3.12 -6.65
C GLU A 93 -8.93 -1.99 -5.64
N ASN A 94 -8.16 -2.25 -4.58
CA ASN A 94 -7.77 -1.27 -3.57
C ASN A 94 -6.26 -1.00 -3.69
N LEU A 95 -5.84 0.25 -3.47
CA LEU A 95 -4.50 0.71 -3.83
C LEU A 95 -4.09 1.91 -2.97
N VAL A 96 -2.82 1.93 -2.57
CA VAL A 96 -2.08 3.14 -2.21
C VAL A 96 -1.03 3.37 -3.27
N LEU A 97 -1.20 4.42 -4.08
CA LEU A 97 -0.25 4.84 -5.10
C LEU A 97 0.52 6.05 -4.60
N LYS A 98 1.84 5.93 -4.55
CA LYS A 98 2.74 7.05 -4.26
C LYS A 98 3.63 7.28 -5.46
N THR A 99 3.85 8.53 -5.81
CA THR A 99 4.82 8.91 -6.83
C THR A 99 5.21 10.37 -6.66
N SER A 100 6.47 10.66 -6.97
CA SER A 100 6.93 12.02 -7.12
C SER A 100 7.21 12.27 -8.59
N PHE A 101 6.74 13.38 -9.12
CA PHE A 101 7.00 13.73 -10.51
C PHE A 101 7.26 15.22 -10.69
N ARG A 102 7.98 15.54 -11.77
CA ARG A 102 8.33 16.90 -12.17
C ARG A 102 8.13 17.05 -13.66
N ILE A 103 7.60 18.19 -14.06
CA ILE A 103 7.44 18.55 -15.47
C ILE A 103 8.57 19.52 -15.82
N ASP A 104 9.43 19.10 -16.74
CA ASP A 104 10.65 19.81 -17.10
C ASP A 104 10.50 20.67 -18.36
N GLY A 105 9.51 20.36 -19.22
CA GLY A 105 9.32 21.14 -20.46
C GLY A 105 8.27 20.53 -21.40
N GLY A 106 8.23 21.11 -22.59
CA GLY A 106 7.31 20.82 -23.68
C GLY A 106 6.88 22.11 -24.37
N LYS A 107 6.34 22.06 -25.58
CA LYS A 107 5.93 23.23 -26.35
C LYS A 107 4.46 23.60 -26.14
N GLY A 108 3.61 22.59 -25.90
CA GLY A 108 2.16 22.77 -25.74
C GLY A 108 1.71 22.92 -24.30
N ILE A 109 0.45 22.54 -24.03
CA ILE A 109 -0.07 22.42 -22.66
C ILE A 109 0.57 21.21 -22.02
N GLN A 110 1.47 21.45 -21.08
CA GLN A 110 2.18 20.43 -20.37
C GLN A 110 1.30 19.85 -19.25
N ALA A 111 1.24 18.53 -19.17
CA ALA A 111 0.56 17.82 -18.10
C ALA A 111 1.20 16.46 -17.90
N ALA A 112 1.27 16.04 -16.64
CA ALA A 112 1.76 14.72 -16.26
C ALA A 112 1.00 14.20 -15.04
N GLY A 113 1.04 12.89 -14.83
CA GLY A 113 0.38 12.26 -13.71
C GLY A 113 0.48 10.74 -13.73
N ALA A 114 -0.32 10.12 -12.88
CA ALA A 114 -0.39 8.68 -12.75
C ALA A 114 -1.85 8.20 -12.89
N PHE A 115 -2.02 6.99 -13.36
CA PHE A 115 -3.34 6.38 -13.49
C PHE A 115 -3.41 5.04 -12.77
N PHE A 116 -4.63 4.63 -12.46
CA PHE A 116 -4.94 3.35 -11.84
C PHE A 116 -6.24 2.78 -12.38
N ARG A 117 -6.53 1.51 -12.03
CA ARG A 117 -7.61 0.71 -12.62
C ARG A 117 -7.55 0.66 -14.15
N GLY A 118 -6.32 0.65 -14.70
CA GLY A 118 -6.10 0.58 -16.16
C GLY A 118 -6.60 -0.71 -16.76
N GLN A 119 -7.47 -0.60 -17.78
CA GLN A 119 -8.10 -1.70 -18.49
C GLN A 119 -7.35 -2.04 -19.80
N LYS A 120 -7.71 -3.18 -20.41
CA LYS A 120 -7.11 -3.63 -21.67
C LYS A 120 -7.40 -2.69 -22.86
N ASP A 121 -8.56 -2.03 -22.82
CA ASP A 121 -8.99 -1.04 -23.82
C ASP A 121 -8.42 0.36 -23.60
N ASN A 122 -7.47 0.49 -22.66
CA ASN A 122 -6.86 1.74 -22.23
C ASN A 122 -7.83 2.73 -21.56
N SER A 123 -8.90 2.24 -20.96
CA SER A 123 -9.71 3.03 -20.04
C SER A 123 -9.10 2.97 -18.65
N TYR A 124 -9.06 4.10 -17.92
CA TYR A 124 -8.45 4.21 -16.60
C TYR A 124 -8.92 5.46 -15.85
N ILE A 125 -8.61 5.53 -14.57
CA ILE A 125 -8.77 6.72 -13.75
C ILE A 125 -7.42 7.43 -13.67
N LEU A 126 -7.40 8.70 -14.09
CA LEU A 126 -6.20 9.51 -14.20
C LEU A 126 -6.20 10.60 -13.13
N PHE A 127 -5.09 10.68 -12.40
CA PHE A 127 -4.69 11.87 -11.67
C PHE A 127 -3.63 12.60 -12.49
N ALA A 128 -3.89 13.86 -12.84
CA ALA A 128 -2.96 14.67 -13.63
C ALA A 128 -2.88 16.10 -13.11
N ILE A 129 -1.74 16.75 -13.37
CA ILE A 129 -1.49 18.16 -13.07
C ILE A 129 -1.23 18.92 -14.36
N ILE A 130 -1.83 20.10 -14.47
CA ILE A 130 -1.55 21.09 -15.50
C ILE A 130 -0.98 22.34 -14.82
N PRO A 131 0.36 22.50 -14.75
CA PRO A 131 0.98 23.60 -14.00
C PRO A 131 0.59 24.99 -14.50
N SER A 132 0.48 25.17 -15.81
CA SER A 132 0.08 26.46 -16.41
C SER A 132 -1.31 26.93 -15.99
N LYS A 133 -2.19 25.98 -15.64
CA LYS A 133 -3.54 26.25 -15.14
C LYS A 133 -3.61 26.28 -13.62
N LYS A 134 -2.51 25.93 -12.92
CA LYS A 134 -2.46 25.70 -11.47
C LYS A 134 -3.56 24.75 -10.98
N ARG A 135 -3.82 23.67 -11.73
CA ARG A 135 -4.90 22.73 -11.43
C ARG A 135 -4.43 21.28 -11.44
N MET A 136 -4.97 20.51 -10.53
CA MET A 136 -4.99 19.07 -10.60
C MET A 136 -6.35 18.59 -11.11
N TYR A 137 -6.34 17.43 -11.76
CA TYR A 137 -7.50 16.77 -12.30
C TYR A 137 -7.54 15.33 -11.83
N LEU A 138 -8.71 14.88 -11.37
CA LEU A 138 -9.04 13.49 -11.21
C LEU A 138 -10.15 13.18 -12.21
N THR A 139 -9.83 12.43 -13.25
CA THR A 139 -10.70 12.25 -14.41
C THR A 139 -10.77 10.79 -14.83
N TYR A 140 -11.88 10.41 -15.43
CA TYR A 140 -12.00 9.16 -16.16
C TYR A 140 -11.43 9.34 -17.58
N CYS A 141 -10.67 8.35 -18.05
CA CYS A 141 -10.20 8.27 -19.43
C CYS A 141 -10.87 7.08 -20.10
N GLU A 142 -11.50 7.33 -21.24
CA GLU A 142 -12.07 6.30 -22.11
C GLU A 142 -11.15 6.10 -23.30
N LYS A 143 -10.66 4.88 -23.50
CA LYS A 143 -9.72 4.55 -24.57
C LYS A 143 -8.50 5.49 -24.62
N GLY A 144 -8.03 5.91 -23.44
CA GLY A 144 -6.88 6.80 -23.30
C GLY A 144 -7.20 8.29 -23.37
N ILE A 145 -8.43 8.70 -23.63
CA ILE A 145 -8.86 10.08 -23.78
C ILE A 145 -9.57 10.55 -22.51
N PRO A 146 -9.16 11.65 -21.84
CA PRO A 146 -9.88 12.23 -20.73
C PRO A 146 -11.29 12.71 -21.15
N VAL A 147 -12.34 12.19 -20.48
CA VAL A 147 -13.76 12.45 -20.83
C VAL A 147 -14.54 13.22 -19.77
N GLY A 148 -13.92 13.58 -18.65
CA GLY A 148 -14.57 14.36 -17.60
C GLY A 148 -14.00 14.03 -16.24
N GLY A 149 -14.30 14.83 -15.24
CA GLY A 149 -13.82 14.61 -13.88
C GLY A 149 -13.81 15.88 -13.03
N GLU A 150 -13.34 15.72 -11.81
CA GLU A 150 -13.18 16.78 -10.85
C GLU A 150 -11.83 17.49 -11.02
N ASN A 151 -11.78 18.77 -10.67
CA ASN A 151 -10.53 19.53 -10.64
C ASN A 151 -10.46 20.43 -9.42
N SER A 152 -9.24 20.69 -8.98
CA SER A 152 -8.97 21.57 -7.84
C SER A 152 -7.76 22.44 -8.11
N GLU A 153 -7.76 23.64 -7.52
CA GLU A 153 -6.60 24.52 -7.57
C GLU A 153 -5.45 23.98 -6.73
N ILE A 154 -4.22 24.17 -7.22
CA ILE A 154 -3.00 23.72 -6.54
C ILE A 154 -1.97 24.84 -6.46
N LYS A 155 -1.11 24.74 -5.45
CA LYS A 155 0.11 25.54 -5.37
C LYS A 155 1.23 24.81 -6.12
N ILE A 156 1.94 25.53 -6.98
CA ILE A 156 3.10 24.99 -7.68
C ILE A 156 4.30 25.02 -6.73
N PRO A 157 4.97 23.88 -6.47
CA PRO A 157 6.15 23.83 -5.61
C PRO A 157 7.32 24.60 -6.20
N LYS A 158 8.13 25.23 -5.36
CA LYS A 158 9.31 26.02 -5.80
C LYS A 158 10.37 25.16 -6.48
N ASP A 159 10.51 23.90 -6.05
CA ASP A 159 11.43 22.91 -6.62
C ASP A 159 10.87 22.18 -7.83
N GLY A 160 9.61 22.46 -8.19
CA GLY A 160 8.91 21.84 -9.31
C GLY A 160 8.46 20.39 -9.08
N TRP A 161 8.75 19.78 -7.92
CA TRP A 161 8.36 18.42 -7.62
C TRP A 161 6.97 18.33 -7.02
N PHE A 162 6.14 17.46 -7.60
CA PHE A 162 4.82 17.11 -7.11
C PHE A 162 4.88 15.75 -6.42
N HIS A 163 4.53 15.70 -5.15
CA HIS A 163 4.48 14.49 -4.34
C HIS A 163 3.03 14.05 -4.18
N LEU A 164 2.64 13.02 -4.89
CA LEU A 164 1.30 12.43 -4.86
C LEU A 164 1.28 11.21 -3.95
N GLU A 165 0.33 11.18 -3.04
CA GLU A 165 -0.12 9.99 -2.33
C GLU A 165 -1.62 9.86 -2.54
N LEU A 166 -2.05 8.77 -3.19
CA LEU A 166 -3.43 8.49 -3.53
C LEU A 166 -3.82 7.15 -2.92
N THR A 167 -4.97 7.13 -2.24
CA THR A 167 -5.58 5.91 -1.70
C THR A 167 -6.92 5.69 -2.39
N CYS A 168 -7.07 4.54 -3.04
CA CYS A 168 -8.33 4.04 -3.54
C CYS A 168 -8.76 2.86 -2.69
N GLN A 169 -9.89 2.97 -2.00
CA GLN A 169 -10.44 1.91 -1.16
C GLN A 169 -11.96 1.91 -1.24
N ASN A 170 -12.55 0.74 -1.53
CA ASN A 170 -14.00 0.57 -1.64
C ASN A 170 -14.64 1.62 -2.57
N ASN A 171 -14.08 1.84 -3.75
CA ASN A 171 -14.50 2.84 -4.74
C ASN A 171 -14.44 4.30 -4.26
N GLN A 172 -13.81 4.59 -3.15
CA GLN A 172 -13.50 5.95 -2.73
C GLN A 172 -12.04 6.28 -2.98
N ILE A 173 -11.79 7.43 -3.58
CA ILE A 173 -10.46 7.97 -3.77
C ILE A 173 -10.27 9.12 -2.79
N SER A 174 -9.17 9.08 -2.08
CA SER A 174 -8.68 10.19 -1.27
C SER A 174 -7.18 10.33 -1.47
N GLY A 175 -6.59 11.45 -1.11
CA GLY A 175 -5.16 11.56 -1.23
C GLY A 175 -4.61 12.90 -0.80
N ARG A 176 -3.31 13.04 -1.03
CA ARG A 176 -2.54 14.26 -0.74
C ARG A 176 -1.65 14.60 -1.91
N LEU A 177 -1.56 15.88 -2.18
CA LEU A 177 -0.59 16.45 -3.10
C LEU A 177 0.28 17.45 -2.32
N ASN A 178 1.58 17.21 -2.26
CA ASN A 178 2.53 18.02 -1.47
C ASN A 178 2.07 18.22 -0.01
N GLY A 179 1.53 17.16 0.61
CA GLY A 179 1.00 17.17 1.98
C GLY A 179 -0.41 17.75 2.13
N GLY A 180 -0.89 18.56 1.17
CA GLY A 180 -2.27 19.06 1.15
C GLY A 180 -3.26 17.97 0.74
N ALA A 181 -4.30 17.72 1.55
CA ALA A 181 -5.36 16.79 1.22
C ALA A 181 -6.28 17.36 0.11
N PHE A 182 -6.73 16.50 -0.79
CA PHE A 182 -7.82 16.83 -1.71
C PHE A 182 -9.11 16.10 -1.31
N PRO A 183 -10.30 16.60 -1.71
CA PRO A 183 -11.58 16.01 -1.35
C PRO A 183 -11.66 14.54 -1.78
N ALA A 184 -12.31 13.73 -0.94
CA ALA A 184 -12.60 12.35 -1.31
C ALA A 184 -13.65 12.31 -2.43
N ILE A 185 -13.43 11.45 -3.42
CA ILE A 185 -14.29 11.29 -4.59
C ILE A 185 -14.73 9.84 -4.68
N SER A 186 -16.02 9.61 -4.91
CA SER A 186 -16.56 8.29 -5.16
C SER A 186 -16.42 7.93 -6.64
N LEU A 187 -15.91 6.72 -6.89
CA LEU A 187 -15.87 6.17 -8.24
C LEU A 187 -17.17 5.46 -8.57
N ASN A 188 -17.58 5.56 -9.81
CA ASN A 188 -18.52 4.61 -10.39
C ASN A 188 -17.84 3.23 -10.48
N ASP A 189 -18.66 2.16 -10.64
CA ASP A 189 -18.18 0.77 -10.66
C ASP A 189 -17.20 0.50 -11.81
N MET A 190 -15.94 0.81 -11.55
CA MET A 190 -14.85 0.47 -12.45
C MET A 190 -14.12 -0.75 -11.88
N PRO A 191 -13.92 -1.82 -12.68
CA PRO A 191 -13.26 -3.03 -12.19
C PRO A 191 -11.82 -2.77 -11.76
N GLN A 192 -11.25 -3.71 -10.99
CA GLN A 192 -9.83 -3.72 -10.70
C GLN A 192 -8.99 -3.63 -11.97
N GLY A 193 -7.79 -3.09 -11.88
CA GLY A 193 -6.95 -2.93 -13.05
C GLY A 193 -5.53 -2.47 -12.72
N LYS A 194 -4.79 -2.15 -13.75
CA LYS A 194 -3.37 -1.79 -13.70
C LYS A 194 -3.13 -0.36 -13.21
N VAL A 195 -1.88 -0.09 -12.86
CA VAL A 195 -1.36 1.25 -12.57
C VAL A 195 -0.39 1.68 -13.66
N GLY A 196 -0.17 2.98 -13.78
CA GLY A 196 0.81 3.48 -14.74
C GLY A 196 1.04 4.99 -14.67
N PHE A 197 1.79 5.48 -15.63
CA PHE A 197 2.20 6.87 -15.78
C PHE A 197 1.62 7.47 -17.04
N TRP A 198 1.36 8.76 -17.00
CA TRP A 198 0.69 9.48 -18.06
C TRP A 198 1.35 10.83 -18.31
N ALA A 199 1.40 11.24 -19.56
CA ALA A 199 1.81 12.56 -19.97
C ALA A 199 0.88 13.06 -21.10
N ARG A 200 0.93 14.36 -21.40
CA ARG A 200 0.17 14.97 -22.48
C ARG A 200 1.10 15.50 -23.54
N GLY A 201 0.85 15.16 -24.81
CA GLY A 201 1.57 15.69 -25.96
C GLY A 201 3.07 15.45 -25.87
N ASP A 202 3.83 16.52 -25.97
CA ASP A 202 5.28 16.58 -25.89
C ASP A 202 5.84 16.89 -24.50
N THR A 203 5.03 16.71 -23.45
CA THR A 203 5.47 16.98 -22.07
C THR A 203 6.72 16.17 -21.73
N ASP A 204 7.82 16.86 -21.40
CA ASP A 204 9.00 16.23 -20.80
C ASP A 204 8.80 16.20 -19.28
N CYS A 205 8.80 15.00 -18.71
CA CYS A 205 8.57 14.82 -17.28
C CYS A 205 9.31 13.63 -16.70
N LEU A 206 9.58 13.70 -15.39
CA LEU A 206 10.25 12.68 -14.60
C LEU A 206 9.30 12.11 -13.57
N PHE A 207 9.36 10.80 -13.35
CA PHE A 207 8.69 10.10 -12.25
C PHE A 207 9.72 9.37 -11.40
N ALA A 208 9.62 9.54 -10.09
CA ALA A 208 10.55 9.00 -9.11
C ALA A 208 9.82 8.53 -7.85
N MET A 209 10.47 7.70 -7.05
CA MET A 209 9.98 7.24 -5.74
C MET A 209 8.54 6.68 -5.83
N SER A 210 8.27 5.93 -6.90
CA SER A 210 6.93 5.41 -7.15
C SER A 210 6.73 4.06 -6.46
N SER A 211 5.56 3.87 -5.88
CA SER A 211 5.11 2.59 -5.33
C SER A 211 3.62 2.39 -5.53
N ALA A 212 3.20 1.14 -5.65
CA ALA A 212 1.82 0.72 -5.69
C ALA A 212 1.62 -0.43 -4.71
N ASP A 213 0.97 -0.14 -3.60
CA ASP A 213 0.80 -1.04 -2.47
C ASP A 213 -0.68 -1.31 -2.21
N LEU A 214 -1.00 -2.37 -1.48
CA LEU A 214 -2.35 -2.51 -0.93
C LEU A 214 -2.52 -1.56 0.25
N PRO A 215 -3.69 -0.93 0.42
CA PRO A 215 -4.02 -0.24 1.64
C PRO A 215 -3.88 -1.18 2.84
N LEU A 216 -3.41 -0.65 3.95
CA LEU A 216 -3.46 -1.42 5.18
C LEU A 216 -4.91 -1.77 5.50
N SER A 217 -5.16 -3.03 5.88
CA SER A 217 -6.48 -3.40 6.38
C SER A 217 -6.82 -2.55 7.61
N PHE A 218 -8.13 -2.43 7.91
CA PHE A 218 -8.57 -1.75 9.13
C PHE A 218 -7.87 -2.33 10.37
N ALA A 219 -7.80 -3.66 10.47
CA ALA A 219 -7.13 -4.35 11.57
C ALA A 219 -5.64 -3.98 11.66
N GLN A 220 -4.93 -3.91 10.53
CA GLN A 220 -3.51 -3.55 10.50
C GLN A 220 -3.28 -2.07 10.85
N SER A 221 -4.11 -1.17 10.36
CA SER A 221 -4.03 0.26 10.68
C SER A 221 -4.24 0.50 12.17
N MET A 222 -5.28 -0.13 12.74
CA MET A 222 -5.62 -0.07 14.15
C MET A 222 -4.50 -0.64 15.03
N LEU A 223 -3.96 -1.81 14.67
CA LEU A 223 -2.85 -2.43 15.39
C LEU A 223 -1.62 -1.51 15.41
N ASN A 224 -1.25 -0.94 14.27
CA ASN A 224 -0.10 -0.04 14.16
C ASN A 224 -0.26 1.22 15.03
N GLU A 225 -1.46 1.79 15.09
CA GLU A 225 -1.77 2.94 15.94
C GLU A 225 -1.60 2.59 17.42
N VAL A 226 -2.20 1.48 17.85
CA VAL A 226 -2.17 1.03 19.26
C VAL A 226 -0.75 0.67 19.68
N VAL A 227 0.02 -0.04 18.86
CA VAL A 227 1.42 -0.37 19.15
C VAL A 227 2.27 0.90 19.29
N ARG A 228 2.06 1.89 18.40
CA ARG A 228 2.79 3.17 18.47
C ARG A 228 2.49 3.95 19.76
N ALA A 229 1.25 3.90 20.24
CA ALA A 229 0.83 4.55 21.48
C ALA A 229 1.32 3.84 22.75
N ASN A 230 1.77 2.59 22.65
CA ASN A 230 2.10 1.74 23.79
C ASN A 230 3.55 1.21 23.69
N GLU A 231 4.53 2.04 24.05
CA GLU A 231 5.98 1.77 23.90
C GLU A 231 6.48 0.49 24.63
N TYR A 232 5.70 -0.04 25.57
CA TYR A 232 6.00 -1.29 26.25
C TYR A 232 5.61 -2.53 25.44
N VAL A 233 4.89 -2.39 24.33
CA VAL A 233 4.55 -3.48 23.40
C VAL A 233 5.68 -3.63 22.39
N LEU A 234 6.43 -4.73 22.46
CA LEU A 234 7.52 -5.05 21.54
C LEU A 234 6.98 -5.54 20.18
N ARG A 235 5.99 -6.43 20.26
CA ARG A 235 5.28 -6.96 19.09
C ARG A 235 3.87 -7.39 19.49
N MET A 236 2.99 -7.42 18.49
CA MET A 236 1.61 -7.83 18.68
C MET A 236 1.07 -8.53 17.44
N GLU A 237 0.19 -9.50 17.66
CA GLU A 237 -0.61 -10.17 16.65
C GLU A 237 -2.09 -10.07 17.08
N LEU A 238 -2.96 -9.74 16.14
CA LEU A 238 -4.40 -9.75 16.32
C LEU A 238 -4.98 -10.90 15.49
N SER A 239 -5.69 -11.80 16.13
CA SER A 239 -6.25 -12.99 15.50
C SER A 239 -7.76 -13.02 15.65
N ALA A 240 -8.48 -13.40 14.60
CA ALA A 240 -9.93 -13.50 14.59
C ALA A 240 -10.42 -14.66 13.71
N ILE A 241 -11.66 -15.11 13.94
CA ILE A 241 -12.28 -16.19 13.14
C ILE A 241 -13.10 -15.54 12.03
N ARG A 242 -12.74 -15.77 10.77
CA ARG A 242 -13.50 -15.27 9.61
C ARG A 242 -14.87 -15.96 9.53
N LYS A 243 -15.90 -15.22 9.16
CA LYS A 243 -17.26 -15.77 8.96
C LYS A 243 -17.20 -17.00 8.03
N GLY A 244 -17.75 -18.12 8.48
CA GLY A 244 -17.75 -19.40 7.75
C GLY A 244 -16.50 -20.25 7.94
N LYS A 245 -15.53 -19.80 8.77
CA LYS A 245 -14.37 -20.63 9.20
C LYS A 245 -14.48 -21.01 10.68
N ASN A 246 -13.85 -22.09 11.08
CA ASN A 246 -13.82 -22.58 12.46
C ASN A 246 -12.52 -22.22 13.19
N GLU A 247 -11.46 -21.93 12.45
CA GLU A 247 -10.14 -21.65 12.98
C GLU A 247 -9.77 -20.18 12.79
N PRO A 248 -9.13 -19.56 13.80
CA PRO A 248 -8.68 -18.19 13.70
C PRO A 248 -7.45 -18.04 12.81
N GLU A 249 -7.39 -16.93 12.10
CA GLU A 249 -6.23 -16.47 11.35
C GLU A 249 -5.70 -15.16 11.92
N ILE A 250 -4.42 -14.86 11.72
CA ILE A 250 -3.83 -13.58 12.05
C ILE A 250 -4.38 -12.53 11.06
N VAL A 251 -5.14 -11.56 11.56
CA VAL A 251 -5.73 -10.48 10.73
C VAL A 251 -4.85 -9.25 10.65
N ALA A 252 -3.96 -9.07 11.67
CA ALA A 252 -2.95 -8.02 11.70
C ALA A 252 -1.79 -8.41 12.62
N ALA A 253 -0.59 -7.93 12.32
CA ALA A 253 0.58 -8.16 13.16
C ALA A 253 1.60 -7.02 13.02
N THR A 254 2.46 -6.84 14.04
CA THR A 254 3.62 -5.92 13.99
C THR A 254 4.55 -6.26 12.80
N ASN A 255 4.67 -7.54 12.46
CA ASN A 255 5.21 -7.98 11.18
C ASN A 255 4.05 -8.28 10.21
N PRO A 256 3.70 -7.38 9.28
CA PRO A 256 2.53 -7.55 8.40
C PRO A 256 2.53 -8.81 7.53
N LYS A 257 3.71 -9.43 7.33
CA LYS A 257 3.83 -10.69 6.58
C LYS A 257 3.16 -11.89 7.27
N GLN A 258 2.83 -11.76 8.55
CA GLN A 258 2.14 -12.81 9.30
C GLN A 258 0.63 -12.79 9.08
N ALA A 259 0.06 -11.72 8.54
CA ALA A 259 -1.37 -11.64 8.23
C ALA A 259 -1.76 -12.75 7.23
N GLY A 260 -2.87 -13.41 7.51
CA GLY A 260 -3.38 -14.57 6.75
C GLY A 260 -2.85 -15.92 7.22
N ASN A 261 -1.82 -15.97 8.06
CA ASN A 261 -1.33 -17.23 8.64
C ASN A 261 -2.29 -17.75 9.74
N PRO A 262 -2.31 -19.07 10.01
CA PRO A 262 -3.01 -19.62 11.15
C PRO A 262 -2.60 -18.94 12.46
N ALA A 263 -3.57 -18.68 13.32
CA ALA A 263 -3.31 -18.10 14.63
C ALA A 263 -2.62 -19.09 15.59
N HIS A 264 -1.88 -18.57 16.56
CA HIS A 264 -1.30 -19.39 17.62
C HIS A 264 -2.41 -20.10 18.43
N PRO A 265 -2.21 -21.37 18.90
CA PRO A 265 -3.20 -22.11 19.66
C PRO A 265 -3.79 -21.32 20.86
N ASN A 266 -2.95 -20.59 21.60
CA ASN A 266 -3.39 -19.74 22.72
C ASN A 266 -4.42 -18.68 22.28
N CYS A 267 -4.33 -18.14 21.05
CA CYS A 267 -5.31 -17.18 20.53
C CYS A 267 -6.66 -17.85 20.30
N ARG A 268 -6.67 -19.07 19.75
CA ARG A 268 -7.88 -19.86 19.56
C ARG A 268 -8.59 -20.13 20.87
N ASP A 269 -7.83 -20.59 21.87
CA ASP A 269 -8.39 -20.90 23.18
C ASP A 269 -8.92 -19.65 23.88
N THR A 270 -8.22 -18.51 23.77
CA THR A 270 -8.67 -17.21 24.27
C THR A 270 -9.95 -16.74 23.57
N ILE A 271 -10.10 -16.90 22.26
CA ILE A 271 -11.33 -16.53 21.54
C ILE A 271 -12.52 -17.37 22.01
N LYS A 272 -12.31 -18.67 22.23
CA LYS A 272 -13.39 -19.60 22.62
C LYS A 272 -13.81 -19.47 24.08
N SER A 273 -12.84 -19.29 24.99
CA SER A 273 -13.09 -19.33 26.44
C SER A 273 -13.09 -17.97 27.13
N GLY A 274 -12.53 -16.95 26.48
CA GLY A 274 -12.25 -15.65 27.12
C GLY A 274 -11.09 -15.69 28.14
N ALA A 275 -10.38 -16.81 28.23
CA ALA A 275 -9.28 -16.96 29.17
C ALA A 275 -8.06 -16.14 28.75
N VAL A 276 -7.37 -15.57 29.75
CA VAL A 276 -6.12 -14.82 29.55
C VAL A 276 -4.95 -15.78 29.73
N VAL A 277 -4.09 -15.86 28.73
CA VAL A 277 -2.83 -16.61 28.80
C VAL A 277 -1.71 -15.65 29.20
N TYR A 278 -0.82 -16.11 30.08
CA TYR A 278 0.36 -15.38 30.54
C TYR A 278 1.55 -16.32 30.58
N SER A 279 2.56 -16.02 29.80
CA SER A 279 3.80 -16.82 29.71
C SER A 279 5.00 -15.87 29.88
N PRO A 280 5.66 -15.89 31.04
CA PRO A 280 6.86 -15.09 31.27
C PRO A 280 8.07 -15.72 30.58
N ASP A 281 8.86 -14.90 29.90
CA ASP A 281 10.15 -15.25 29.34
C ASP A 281 11.17 -14.17 29.71
N SER A 282 12.46 -14.49 29.65
CA SER A 282 13.56 -13.57 29.95
C SER A 282 13.64 -12.40 28.95
N GLU A 283 13.30 -12.63 27.70
CA GLU A 283 13.38 -11.62 26.64
C GLU A 283 12.08 -10.83 26.43
N ALA A 284 10.93 -11.47 26.65
CA ALA A 284 9.64 -10.83 26.49
C ALA A 284 8.55 -11.57 27.28
N ILE A 285 7.55 -10.84 27.72
CA ILE A 285 6.43 -11.42 28.42
C ILE A 285 5.27 -11.57 27.47
N GLU A 286 4.91 -12.82 27.14
CA GLU A 286 3.74 -13.11 26.32
C GLU A 286 2.46 -13.00 27.13
N VAL A 287 1.51 -12.20 26.61
CA VAL A 287 0.15 -12.13 27.15
C VAL A 287 -0.83 -12.24 25.99
N VAL A 288 -1.78 -13.20 26.10
CA VAL A 288 -2.90 -13.30 25.16
C VAL A 288 -4.17 -12.84 25.86
N MET A 289 -4.81 -11.83 25.28
CA MET A 289 -6.01 -11.19 25.83
C MET A 289 -7.20 -11.30 24.86
N PRO A 290 -8.41 -11.58 25.36
CA PRO A 290 -9.61 -11.42 24.55
C PRO A 290 -9.85 -9.93 24.26
N VAL A 291 -10.12 -9.61 22.99
CA VAL A 291 -10.51 -8.27 22.54
C VAL A 291 -12.02 -8.27 22.42
N LYS A 292 -12.70 -7.50 23.27
CA LYS A 292 -14.15 -7.43 23.36
C LYS A 292 -14.67 -6.11 22.80
N ASN A 293 -15.77 -6.14 22.04
CA ASN A 293 -16.47 -4.94 21.62
C ASN A 293 -17.16 -4.24 22.83
N VAL A 294 -17.83 -3.14 22.56
CA VAL A 294 -18.56 -2.38 23.60
C VAL A 294 -19.72 -3.15 24.23
N GLU A 295 -20.20 -4.20 23.58
CA GLU A 295 -21.27 -5.08 24.04
C GLU A 295 -20.73 -6.26 24.88
N GLY A 296 -19.40 -6.40 24.98
CA GLY A 296 -18.72 -7.46 25.72
C GLY A 296 -18.48 -8.74 24.94
N GLU A 297 -18.82 -8.78 23.66
CA GLU A 297 -18.59 -9.94 22.79
C GLU A 297 -17.12 -10.04 22.38
N ILE A 298 -16.56 -11.25 22.36
CA ILE A 298 -15.19 -11.49 21.95
C ILE A 298 -15.09 -11.43 20.44
N MET A 299 -14.41 -10.41 19.91
CA MET A 299 -14.22 -10.16 18.49
C MET A 299 -12.91 -10.73 17.95
N ALA A 300 -11.89 -10.83 18.81
CA ALA A 300 -10.54 -11.25 18.46
C ALA A 300 -9.75 -11.67 19.70
N ALA A 301 -8.54 -12.20 19.48
CA ALA A 301 -7.52 -12.33 20.52
C ALA A 301 -6.30 -11.47 20.14
N ALA A 302 -5.76 -10.71 21.08
CA ALA A 302 -4.53 -9.96 20.96
C ALA A 302 -3.41 -10.72 21.69
N ARG A 303 -2.42 -11.21 20.93
CA ARG A 303 -1.19 -11.82 21.43
C ARG A 303 -0.11 -10.77 21.47
N MET A 304 0.30 -10.37 22.66
CA MET A 304 1.22 -9.28 22.90
C MET A 304 2.49 -9.79 23.54
N PHE A 305 3.63 -9.26 23.10
CA PHE A 305 4.94 -9.46 23.71
C PHE A 305 5.38 -8.15 24.32
N LEU A 306 5.42 -8.12 25.65
CA LEU A 306 5.69 -6.91 26.42
C LEU A 306 7.13 -6.87 26.89
N LYS A 307 7.71 -5.67 26.98
CA LYS A 307 9.03 -5.45 27.58
C LYS A 307 9.06 -5.95 29.02
N PRO A 308 10.02 -6.81 29.40
CA PRO A 308 10.27 -7.10 30.81
C PRO A 308 10.71 -5.81 31.50
N GLY A 309 10.14 -5.51 32.64
CA GLY A 309 10.53 -4.33 33.42
C GLY A 309 11.27 -4.74 34.68
N THR A 310 12.13 -3.87 35.21
CA THR A 310 12.93 -4.10 36.41
C THR A 310 12.14 -4.40 37.70
N ILE A 311 10.88 -3.99 37.75
CA ILE A 311 9.98 -4.25 38.91
C ILE A 311 8.55 -4.39 38.39
N THR A 312 8.28 -5.44 37.63
CA THR A 312 6.91 -5.65 37.12
C THR A 312 6.37 -7.02 37.51
N THR A 313 5.25 -7.00 38.20
CA THR A 313 4.54 -8.21 38.60
C THR A 313 3.64 -8.70 37.44
N LYS A 314 3.27 -10.00 37.50
CA LYS A 314 2.25 -10.59 36.58
C LYS A 314 1.00 -9.71 36.47
N THR A 315 0.54 -9.16 37.59
CA THR A 315 -0.63 -8.28 37.66
C THR A 315 -0.45 -7.02 36.82
N LYS A 316 0.73 -6.40 36.86
CA LYS A 316 1.03 -5.18 36.14
C LYS A 316 1.12 -5.41 34.61
N HIS A 317 1.71 -6.53 34.18
CA HIS A 317 1.72 -6.91 32.76
C HIS A 317 0.32 -7.22 32.24
N ARG A 318 -0.50 -7.96 33.03
CA ARG A 318 -1.91 -8.22 32.67
C ARG A 318 -2.73 -6.93 32.59
N ALA A 319 -2.53 -5.99 33.50
CA ALA A 319 -3.21 -4.69 33.45
C ALA A 319 -2.85 -3.88 32.20
N ARG A 320 -1.56 -3.83 31.83
CA ARG A 320 -1.10 -3.18 30.59
C ARG A 320 -1.69 -3.85 29.34
N ALA A 321 -1.64 -5.18 29.26
CA ALA A 321 -2.24 -5.92 28.17
C ALA A 321 -3.76 -5.72 28.10
N SER A 322 -4.44 -5.66 29.24
CA SER A 322 -5.87 -5.37 29.31
C SER A 322 -6.21 -3.98 28.77
N ALA A 323 -5.41 -2.95 29.11
CA ALA A 323 -5.60 -1.60 28.58
C ALA A 323 -5.52 -1.57 27.05
N VAL A 324 -4.53 -2.26 26.47
CA VAL A 324 -4.38 -2.40 25.00
C VAL A 324 -5.57 -3.14 24.39
N ALA A 325 -6.01 -4.25 25.00
CA ALA A 325 -7.15 -5.01 24.49
C ALA A 325 -8.47 -4.21 24.54
N ILE A 326 -8.67 -3.40 25.58
CA ILE A 326 -9.82 -2.49 25.70
C ILE A 326 -9.75 -1.39 24.61
N GLU A 327 -8.59 -0.82 24.38
CA GLU A 327 -8.40 0.19 23.33
C GLU A 327 -8.72 -0.38 21.94
N LEU A 328 -8.23 -1.58 21.62
CA LEU A 328 -8.57 -2.29 20.39
C LEU A 328 -10.09 -2.53 20.30
N GLY A 329 -10.70 -3.01 21.36
CA GLY A 329 -12.12 -3.34 21.40
C GLY A 329 -13.02 -2.12 21.14
N LYS A 330 -12.67 -0.95 21.66
CA LYS A 330 -13.39 0.30 21.41
C LYS A 330 -13.38 0.70 19.92
N LYS A 331 -12.32 0.34 19.18
CA LYS A 331 -12.19 0.64 17.75
C LYS A 331 -12.92 -0.39 16.87
N ILE A 332 -13.12 -1.63 17.35
CA ILE A 332 -13.79 -2.71 16.61
C ILE A 332 -15.30 -2.61 16.80
N GLN A 333 -15.99 -1.97 15.89
CA GLN A 333 -17.45 -1.85 15.94
C GLN A 333 -18.16 -3.11 15.45
N THR A 334 -17.60 -3.81 14.46
CA THR A 334 -18.17 -5.02 13.88
C THR A 334 -17.07 -6.00 13.50
N HIS A 335 -17.35 -7.30 13.67
CA HIS A 335 -16.43 -8.37 13.31
C HIS A 335 -15.99 -8.33 11.84
N THR A 336 -16.89 -7.97 10.92
CA THR A 336 -16.57 -7.87 9.49
C THR A 336 -15.52 -6.82 9.15
N LYS A 337 -15.35 -5.77 9.96
CA LYS A 337 -14.30 -4.76 9.75
C LYS A 337 -12.88 -5.30 9.94
N LEU A 338 -12.70 -6.37 10.73
CA LEU A 338 -11.40 -6.99 10.95
C LEU A 338 -10.81 -7.63 9.69
N PHE A 339 -11.64 -7.92 8.71
CA PHE A 339 -11.26 -8.64 7.49
C PHE A 339 -11.33 -7.77 6.21
N ARG A 340 -11.44 -6.45 6.38
CA ARG A 340 -11.51 -5.47 5.29
C ARG A 340 -10.22 -4.67 5.13
#